data_6a6e99b3605317d7781e972d61681b20
#
_entry.id   6a6e99b3605317d7781e972d61681b20
#
_cell.length_a   1.000
_cell.length_b   1.000
_cell.length_c   1.000
_cell.angle_alpha   90.00
_cell.angle_beta   90.00
_cell.angle_gamma   90.00
#
_symmetry.space_group_name_H-M   'P 1'
#
loop_
_entity.id
_entity.type
_entity.pdbx_description
1 polymer ?
#
loop_
_entity_poly.entity_id
_entity_poly.type
_entity_poly.pdbx_seq_one_letter_code
_entity_poly.pdbx_strand_id
1 'polypeptide(L)'
;MKRLAVLTSGGDAQGMNAAVRSVVRTALAMDAEIYGVERGYAGLLDEDITPMTSASVGGIVLRGGTVLRTARCQAFFERKNQIQAADILRKHGIDGLAVIGGDGSVQGAEVLTHLGIPTVTVPGTIDNDMHGTDETIGHDTAVNVVVSAVSRIRDSASAHERAAIVEVMGRFAGHIALDAGLACGAEYILVPEVPFERETLARSLEAQMKLGRTNSIIICAEGAGDARSLGEWLKEHTKIDVCTTTLGFIQRGGQPTARDCQLGSVLGACAVTALLRGETGALIGMHRGRVRILPYEEAKKEKEPFRRDLYDLAVMLGATGME
;
A
#
# COMPACT_ATOMS: atom_id res chain seq x y z
N MET A 1 3.60 -17.59 -25.49
CA MET A 1 2.80 -16.48 -24.96
C MET A 1 3.16 -15.24 -25.74
N LYS A 2 2.26 -14.68 -26.54
CA LYS A 2 2.57 -13.55 -27.42
C LYS A 2 1.67 -12.32 -27.16
N ARG A 3 0.54 -12.51 -26.48
CA ARG A 3 -0.42 -11.46 -26.18
C ARG A 3 -0.69 -11.40 -24.67
N LEU A 4 -0.27 -10.32 -24.03
CA LEU A 4 -0.37 -10.12 -22.59
C LEU A 4 -1.38 -9.00 -22.30
N ALA A 5 -1.92 -9.01 -21.09
CA ALA A 5 -2.69 -7.89 -20.57
C ALA A 5 -2.17 -7.44 -19.20
N VAL A 6 -2.45 -6.18 -18.85
CA VAL A 6 -2.15 -5.60 -17.54
C VAL A 6 -3.36 -4.85 -17.02
N LEU A 7 -3.63 -5.00 -15.73
CA LEU A 7 -4.63 -4.21 -15.01
C LEU A 7 -4.10 -3.72 -13.65
N THR A 8 -4.71 -2.64 -13.16
CA THR A 8 -4.57 -2.19 -11.78
C THR A 8 -5.89 -2.38 -11.06
N SER A 9 -5.88 -2.94 -9.85
CA SER A 9 -7.09 -3.31 -9.11
C SER A 9 -6.98 -2.96 -7.62
N GLY A 10 -8.09 -2.65 -7.00
CA GLY A 10 -8.16 -2.30 -5.57
C GLY A 10 -7.97 -0.82 -5.31
N GLY A 11 -7.24 -0.47 -4.26
CA GLY A 11 -6.86 0.92 -3.98
C GLY A 11 -5.72 1.39 -4.88
N ASP A 12 -5.71 2.68 -5.20
CA ASP A 12 -4.57 3.27 -5.89
C ASP A 12 -3.37 3.45 -4.95
N ALA A 13 -2.18 3.37 -5.53
CA ALA A 13 -0.91 3.58 -4.83
C ALA A 13 0.09 4.26 -5.76
N GLN A 14 0.87 5.18 -5.22
CA GLN A 14 1.89 5.88 -5.99
C GLN A 14 2.98 4.88 -6.43
N GLY A 15 3.37 4.94 -7.70
CA GLY A 15 4.30 3.96 -8.29
C GLY A 15 3.61 2.89 -9.14
N MET A 16 2.26 2.72 -9.06
CA MET A 16 1.54 1.83 -9.97
C MET A 16 1.79 2.17 -11.44
N ASN A 17 1.88 3.46 -11.78
CA ASN A 17 2.20 3.90 -13.13
C ASN A 17 3.60 3.47 -13.57
N ALA A 18 4.58 3.43 -12.67
CA ALA A 18 5.91 2.91 -12.98
C ALA A 18 5.86 1.41 -13.30
N ALA A 19 5.05 0.64 -12.55
CA ALA A 19 4.83 -0.78 -12.82
C ALA A 19 4.11 -1.01 -14.16
N VAL A 20 3.00 -0.31 -14.42
CA VAL A 20 2.28 -0.38 -15.72
C VAL A 20 3.22 -0.05 -16.88
N ARG A 21 3.98 1.04 -16.76
CA ARG A 21 4.96 1.42 -17.79
C ARG A 21 6.01 0.33 -18.01
N SER A 22 6.49 -0.27 -16.96
CA SER A 22 7.50 -1.33 -17.04
C SER A 22 6.94 -2.58 -17.71
N VAL A 23 5.72 -3.01 -17.32
CA VAL A 23 5.02 -4.13 -17.96
C VAL A 23 4.89 -3.88 -19.47
N VAL A 24 4.35 -2.71 -19.85
CA VAL A 24 4.12 -2.39 -21.28
C VAL A 24 5.42 -2.37 -22.06
N ARG A 25 6.45 -1.67 -21.58
CA ARG A 25 7.71 -1.55 -22.31
C ARG A 25 8.50 -2.85 -22.37
N THR A 26 8.47 -3.66 -21.32
CA THR A 26 9.13 -4.96 -21.30
C THR A 26 8.44 -5.94 -22.25
N ALA A 27 7.09 -5.97 -22.27
CA ALA A 27 6.36 -6.80 -23.22
C ALA A 27 6.72 -6.46 -24.68
N LEU A 28 6.68 -5.16 -25.03
CA LEU A 28 7.06 -4.70 -26.37
C LEU A 28 8.53 -5.00 -26.72
N ALA A 29 9.44 -4.86 -25.77
CA ALA A 29 10.86 -5.18 -25.97
C ALA A 29 11.13 -6.69 -26.14
N MET A 30 10.21 -7.53 -25.74
CA MET A 30 10.24 -8.99 -25.88
C MET A 30 9.30 -9.49 -26.99
N ASP A 31 8.94 -8.63 -27.95
CA ASP A 31 8.08 -8.93 -29.10
C ASP A 31 6.69 -9.51 -28.73
N ALA A 32 6.14 -9.11 -27.59
CA ALA A 32 4.79 -9.45 -27.18
C ALA A 32 3.82 -8.28 -27.37
N GLU A 33 2.61 -8.57 -27.82
CA GLU A 33 1.50 -7.62 -27.79
C GLU A 33 1.06 -7.40 -26.34
N ILE A 34 0.71 -6.15 -26.00
CA ILE A 34 0.27 -5.80 -24.64
C ILE A 34 -1.01 -4.98 -24.68
N TYR A 35 -1.95 -5.35 -23.82
CA TYR A 35 -3.26 -4.72 -23.65
C TYR A 35 -3.40 -4.19 -22.23
N GLY A 36 -4.01 -3.01 -22.09
CA GLY A 36 -4.42 -2.44 -20.81
C GLY A 36 -5.88 -2.74 -20.56
N VAL A 37 -6.22 -3.17 -19.37
CA VAL A 37 -7.61 -3.31 -18.90
C VAL A 37 -7.88 -2.14 -17.96
N GLU A 38 -8.78 -1.24 -18.34
CA GLU A 38 -9.17 -0.10 -17.50
C GLU A 38 -10.04 -0.55 -16.33
N ARG A 39 -9.97 0.17 -15.19
CA ARG A 39 -10.82 -0.06 -14.01
C ARG A 39 -10.72 -1.48 -13.41
N GLY A 40 -9.60 -2.17 -13.62
CA GLY A 40 -9.34 -3.47 -13.02
C GLY A 40 -10.35 -4.54 -13.41
N TYR A 41 -10.78 -5.36 -12.43
CA TYR A 41 -11.74 -6.44 -12.70
C TYR A 41 -13.12 -5.95 -13.14
N ALA A 42 -13.53 -4.73 -12.78
CA ALA A 42 -14.78 -4.16 -13.25
C ALA A 42 -14.73 -3.92 -14.77
N GLY A 43 -13.67 -3.26 -15.23
CA GLY A 43 -13.49 -3.04 -16.66
C GLY A 43 -13.22 -4.33 -17.45
N LEU A 44 -12.62 -5.34 -16.81
CA LEU A 44 -12.49 -6.66 -17.44
C LEU A 44 -13.87 -7.26 -17.76
N LEU A 45 -14.83 -7.15 -16.85
CA LEU A 45 -16.21 -7.61 -17.07
C LEU A 45 -16.95 -6.78 -18.12
N ASP A 46 -16.59 -5.48 -18.24
CA ASP A 46 -17.15 -4.57 -19.24
C ASP A 46 -16.41 -4.65 -20.61
N GLU A 47 -15.43 -5.53 -20.75
CA GLU A 47 -14.54 -5.67 -21.93
C GLU A 47 -13.75 -4.38 -22.26
N ASP A 48 -13.44 -3.53 -21.26
CA ASP A 48 -12.63 -2.32 -21.43
C ASP A 48 -11.15 -2.67 -21.63
N ILE A 49 -10.85 -3.33 -22.74
CA ILE A 49 -9.52 -3.87 -23.09
C ILE A 49 -9.02 -3.13 -24.32
N THR A 50 -7.90 -2.43 -24.19
CA THR A 50 -7.31 -1.64 -25.28
C THR A 50 -5.85 -1.99 -25.52
N PRO A 51 -5.38 -2.03 -26.79
CA PRO A 51 -3.96 -2.23 -27.07
C PRO A 51 -3.11 -1.08 -26.54
N MET A 52 -1.96 -1.40 -25.99
CA MET A 52 -1.02 -0.41 -25.47
C MET A 52 0.26 -0.34 -26.31
N THR A 53 0.80 0.86 -26.41
CA THR A 53 2.03 1.15 -27.12
C THR A 53 3.04 1.82 -26.19
N SER A 54 4.27 2.01 -26.64
CA SER A 54 5.27 2.79 -25.88
C SER A 54 4.80 4.23 -25.60
N ALA A 55 3.99 4.80 -26.49
CA ALA A 55 3.41 6.14 -26.32
C ALA A 55 2.33 6.17 -25.24
N SER A 56 1.52 5.11 -25.10
CA SER A 56 0.47 5.00 -24.06
C SER A 56 1.02 5.18 -22.64
N VAL A 57 2.29 4.89 -22.43
CA VAL A 57 2.97 4.96 -21.14
C VAL A 57 4.10 6.00 -21.11
N GLY A 58 4.07 6.94 -22.06
CA GLY A 58 5.02 8.06 -22.10
C GLY A 58 4.79 9.03 -20.93
N GLY A 59 5.87 9.40 -20.21
CA GLY A 59 5.82 10.45 -19.17
C GLY A 59 5.04 10.10 -17.90
N ILE A 60 4.60 8.84 -17.70
CA ILE A 60 3.74 8.48 -16.56
C ILE A 60 4.49 8.04 -15.29
N VAL A 61 5.80 7.79 -15.37
CA VAL A 61 6.59 7.18 -14.29
C VAL A 61 6.51 7.96 -12.97
N LEU A 62 6.47 9.29 -13.05
CA LEU A 62 6.38 10.19 -11.89
C LEU A 62 4.95 10.68 -11.61
N ARG A 63 3.94 10.13 -12.26
CA ARG A 63 2.54 10.48 -12.00
C ARG A 63 1.95 9.58 -10.92
N GLY A 64 1.29 10.18 -9.93
CA GLY A 64 0.49 9.46 -8.95
C GLY A 64 -0.75 8.80 -9.54
N GLY A 65 -1.41 7.98 -8.76
CA GLY A 65 -2.55 7.18 -9.19
C GLY A 65 -2.16 6.12 -10.24
N THR A 66 -3.10 5.75 -11.09
CA THR A 66 -2.90 4.81 -12.19
C THR A 66 -3.59 5.25 -13.47
N VAL A 67 -2.88 5.19 -14.61
CA VAL A 67 -3.44 5.56 -15.93
C VAL A 67 -4.50 4.57 -16.41
N LEU A 68 -4.46 3.33 -15.92
CA LEU A 68 -5.49 2.32 -16.19
C LEU A 68 -6.72 2.48 -15.29
N ARG A 69 -6.71 3.48 -14.38
CA ARG A 69 -7.73 3.63 -13.36
C ARG A 69 -7.83 2.37 -12.49
N THR A 70 -8.63 2.41 -11.45
CA THR A 70 -8.88 1.26 -10.58
C THR A 70 -10.28 1.32 -10.02
N ALA A 71 -10.85 0.17 -9.71
CA ALA A 71 -12.13 0.06 -9.04
C ALA A 71 -12.18 -1.17 -8.12
N ARG A 72 -12.97 -1.07 -7.04
CA ARG A 72 -13.38 -2.24 -6.28
C ARG A 72 -14.53 -2.90 -7.03
N CYS A 73 -14.43 -4.19 -7.32
CA CYS A 73 -15.44 -4.93 -8.09
C CYS A 73 -16.09 -6.01 -7.21
N GLN A 74 -17.18 -5.65 -6.54
CA GLN A 74 -17.94 -6.62 -5.73
C GLN A 74 -18.51 -7.76 -6.60
N ALA A 75 -18.92 -7.45 -7.84
CA ALA A 75 -19.43 -8.44 -8.77
C ALA A 75 -18.43 -9.57 -9.07
N PHE A 76 -17.12 -9.31 -8.96
CA PHE A 76 -16.08 -10.30 -9.23
C PHE A 76 -16.02 -11.43 -8.17
N PHE A 77 -16.66 -11.28 -7.01
CA PHE A 77 -16.78 -12.39 -6.04
C PHE A 77 -17.76 -13.47 -6.49
N GLU A 78 -18.63 -13.19 -7.45
CA GLU A 78 -19.56 -14.16 -7.98
C GLU A 78 -18.91 -15.06 -9.03
N ARG A 79 -19.01 -16.38 -8.84
CA ARG A 79 -18.38 -17.39 -9.72
C ARG A 79 -18.74 -17.23 -11.20
N LYS A 80 -19.98 -16.85 -11.53
CA LYS A 80 -20.42 -16.60 -12.90
C LYS A 80 -19.59 -15.48 -13.57
N ASN A 81 -19.32 -14.39 -12.84
CA ASN A 81 -18.56 -13.25 -13.35
C ASN A 81 -17.07 -13.58 -13.48
N GLN A 82 -16.53 -14.44 -12.61
CA GLN A 82 -15.16 -14.95 -12.74
C GLN A 82 -14.97 -15.78 -14.01
N ILE A 83 -15.95 -16.66 -14.31
CA ILE A 83 -15.97 -17.44 -15.56
C ILE A 83 -16.08 -16.51 -16.77
N GLN A 84 -17.02 -15.54 -16.72
CA GLN A 84 -17.17 -14.53 -17.77
C GLN A 84 -15.87 -13.78 -18.04
N ALA A 85 -15.16 -13.34 -17.01
CA ALA A 85 -13.87 -12.66 -17.14
C ALA A 85 -12.81 -13.53 -17.83
N ALA A 86 -12.74 -14.82 -17.45
CA ALA A 86 -11.84 -15.76 -18.10
C ALA A 86 -12.19 -15.96 -19.58
N ASP A 87 -13.49 -16.03 -19.91
CA ASP A 87 -13.96 -16.19 -21.30
C ASP A 87 -13.70 -14.93 -22.13
N ILE A 88 -13.82 -13.74 -21.54
CA ILE A 88 -13.45 -12.48 -22.18
C ILE A 88 -11.95 -12.46 -22.52
N LEU A 89 -11.07 -12.84 -21.58
CA LEU A 89 -9.64 -12.92 -21.85
C LEU A 89 -9.31 -13.90 -22.97
N ARG A 90 -9.95 -15.06 -23.00
CA ARG A 90 -9.81 -16.05 -24.10
C ARG A 90 -10.31 -15.51 -25.44
N LYS A 91 -11.48 -14.86 -25.45
CA LYS A 91 -12.06 -14.21 -26.64
C LYS A 91 -11.09 -13.19 -27.26
N HIS A 92 -10.39 -12.41 -26.42
CA HIS A 92 -9.37 -11.45 -26.86
C HIS A 92 -8.02 -12.09 -27.16
N GLY A 93 -7.88 -13.42 -27.00
CA GLY A 93 -6.63 -14.14 -27.22
C GLY A 93 -5.53 -13.76 -26.25
N ILE A 94 -5.87 -13.33 -25.04
CA ILE A 94 -4.89 -12.97 -24.00
C ILE A 94 -4.28 -14.26 -23.42
N ASP A 95 -2.99 -14.41 -23.61
CA ASP A 95 -2.19 -15.56 -23.17
C ASP A 95 -1.75 -15.45 -21.70
N GLY A 96 -1.71 -14.22 -21.15
CA GLY A 96 -1.28 -14.00 -19.77
C GLY A 96 -1.66 -12.62 -19.26
N LEU A 97 -1.93 -12.52 -17.95
CA LEU A 97 -2.41 -11.31 -17.29
C LEU A 97 -1.48 -10.91 -16.12
N ALA A 98 -0.94 -9.70 -16.17
CA ALA A 98 -0.26 -9.08 -15.04
C ALA A 98 -1.29 -8.24 -14.23
N VAL A 99 -1.42 -8.52 -12.96
CA VAL A 99 -2.33 -7.82 -12.04
C VAL A 99 -1.50 -7.01 -11.04
N ILE A 100 -1.74 -5.70 -10.97
CA ILE A 100 -1.07 -4.81 -10.02
C ILE A 100 -2.09 -4.41 -8.95
N GLY A 101 -1.86 -4.75 -7.68
CA GLY A 101 -2.80 -4.43 -6.61
C GLY A 101 -2.50 -5.14 -5.29
N GLY A 102 -3.40 -5.00 -4.32
CA GLY A 102 -3.31 -5.60 -2.99
C GLY A 102 -3.92 -7.01 -2.92
N ASP A 103 -4.13 -7.52 -1.70
CA ASP A 103 -4.58 -8.90 -1.43
C ASP A 103 -5.83 -9.32 -2.20
N GLY A 104 -6.86 -8.48 -2.25
CA GLY A 104 -8.06 -8.79 -3.01
C GLY A 104 -7.80 -8.97 -4.52
N SER A 105 -6.79 -8.29 -5.04
CA SER A 105 -6.37 -8.41 -6.44
C SER A 105 -5.61 -9.70 -6.68
N VAL A 106 -4.79 -10.15 -5.71
CA VAL A 106 -4.12 -11.46 -5.73
C VAL A 106 -5.15 -12.59 -5.74
N GLN A 107 -6.17 -12.51 -4.86
CA GLN A 107 -7.25 -13.51 -4.82
C GLN A 107 -7.99 -13.59 -6.16
N GLY A 108 -8.26 -12.45 -6.80
CA GLY A 108 -8.88 -12.42 -8.12
C GLY A 108 -8.01 -13.04 -9.21
N ALA A 109 -6.70 -12.77 -9.20
CA ALA A 109 -5.74 -13.35 -10.13
C ALA A 109 -5.61 -14.87 -9.95
N GLU A 110 -5.58 -15.35 -8.72
CA GLU A 110 -5.55 -16.78 -8.40
C GLU A 110 -6.78 -17.51 -8.93
N VAL A 111 -7.97 -16.93 -8.75
CA VAL A 111 -9.20 -17.51 -9.31
C VAL A 111 -9.12 -17.62 -10.84
N LEU A 112 -8.59 -16.60 -11.52
CA LEU A 112 -8.37 -16.66 -12.97
C LEU A 112 -7.34 -17.74 -13.35
N THR A 113 -6.29 -17.92 -12.55
CA THR A 113 -5.32 -19.01 -12.73
C THR A 113 -6.00 -20.39 -12.66
N HIS A 114 -6.87 -20.62 -11.67
CA HIS A 114 -7.64 -21.84 -11.53
C HIS A 114 -8.64 -22.04 -12.68
N LEU A 115 -9.04 -20.97 -13.36
CA LEU A 115 -9.85 -21.01 -14.59
C LEU A 115 -9.00 -21.18 -15.85
N GLY A 116 -7.69 -21.39 -15.73
CA GLY A 116 -6.79 -21.65 -16.84
C GLY A 116 -6.26 -20.38 -17.55
N ILE A 117 -6.37 -19.22 -16.92
CA ILE A 117 -5.73 -17.97 -17.39
C ILE A 117 -4.40 -17.81 -16.66
N PRO A 118 -3.25 -17.84 -17.34
CA PRO A 118 -1.96 -17.58 -16.72
C PRO A 118 -1.91 -16.17 -16.11
N THR A 119 -1.69 -16.06 -14.80
CA THR A 119 -1.59 -14.75 -14.12
C THR A 119 -0.32 -14.63 -13.30
N VAL A 120 0.15 -13.41 -13.13
CA VAL A 120 1.10 -13.01 -12.09
C VAL A 120 0.59 -11.74 -11.42
N THR A 121 0.95 -11.53 -10.15
CA THR A 121 0.59 -10.32 -9.42
C THR A 121 1.82 -9.53 -8.99
N VAL A 122 1.69 -8.22 -8.99
CA VAL A 122 2.67 -7.25 -8.49
C VAL A 122 2.05 -6.52 -7.31
N PRO A 123 2.69 -6.51 -6.14
CA PRO A 123 2.13 -5.92 -4.92
C PRO A 123 2.05 -4.39 -5.04
N GLY A 124 0.82 -3.87 -5.08
CA GLY A 124 0.52 -2.44 -5.20
C GLY A 124 -0.51 -2.02 -4.16
N THR A 125 -0.04 -1.56 -3.01
CA THR A 125 -0.83 -1.04 -1.88
C THR A 125 0.07 -0.19 -1.00
N ILE A 126 -0.48 0.87 -0.38
CA ILE A 126 0.26 1.68 0.58
C ILE A 126 0.38 0.99 1.95
N ASP A 127 -0.47 0.01 2.25
CA ASP A 127 -0.64 -0.57 3.59
C ASP A 127 0.53 -1.49 4.00
N ASN A 128 1.29 -2.00 3.02
CA ASN A 128 2.42 -2.95 3.17
C ASN A 128 2.06 -4.20 4.00
N ASP A 129 0.82 -4.67 3.83
CA ASP A 129 0.22 -5.76 4.60
C ASP A 129 0.11 -7.09 3.82
N MET A 130 0.74 -7.15 2.64
CA MET A 130 0.65 -8.32 1.75
C MET A 130 1.63 -9.42 2.17
N HIS A 131 1.14 -10.65 2.13
CA HIS A 131 1.95 -11.84 2.39
C HIS A 131 2.93 -12.12 1.23
N GLY A 132 4.13 -12.61 1.56
CA GLY A 132 5.13 -13.04 0.59
C GLY A 132 5.96 -11.92 -0.04
N THR A 133 5.91 -10.71 0.50
CA THR A 133 6.73 -9.59 0.07
C THR A 133 7.09 -8.68 1.24
N ASP A 134 8.33 -8.21 1.30
CA ASP A 134 8.77 -7.24 2.32
C ASP A 134 8.30 -5.82 2.00
N GLU A 135 8.04 -5.52 0.73
CA GLU A 135 7.74 -4.17 0.26
C GLU A 135 6.59 -4.19 -0.76
N THR A 136 5.71 -3.20 -0.65
CA THR A 136 4.63 -2.96 -1.63
C THR A 136 4.76 -1.60 -2.28
N ILE A 137 4.40 -1.51 -3.56
CA ILE A 137 4.44 -0.25 -4.33
C ILE A 137 3.46 0.74 -3.72
N GLY A 138 3.95 1.91 -3.33
CA GLY A 138 3.19 3.02 -2.77
C GLY A 138 3.41 3.24 -1.27
N HIS A 139 3.94 2.26 -0.55
CA HIS A 139 4.18 2.36 0.88
C HIS A 139 5.20 3.46 1.22
N ASP A 140 6.37 3.43 0.58
CA ASP A 140 7.42 4.43 0.83
C ASP A 140 6.93 5.85 0.57
N THR A 141 6.15 6.05 -0.48
CA THR A 141 5.55 7.37 -0.77
C THR A 141 4.54 7.78 0.30
N ALA A 142 3.68 6.88 0.75
CA ALA A 142 2.70 7.17 1.79
C ALA A 142 3.40 7.55 3.11
N VAL A 143 4.45 6.84 3.50
CA VAL A 143 5.29 7.16 4.67
C VAL A 143 5.89 8.57 4.52
N ASN A 144 6.46 8.91 3.37
CA ASN A 144 7.04 10.23 3.11
C ASN A 144 5.99 11.37 3.16
N VAL A 145 4.77 11.12 2.70
CA VAL A 145 3.65 12.07 2.83
C VAL A 145 3.33 12.31 4.30
N VAL A 146 3.24 11.26 5.11
CA VAL A 146 3.00 11.38 6.56
C VAL A 146 4.11 12.17 7.23
N VAL A 147 5.38 11.83 6.98
CA VAL A 147 6.54 12.54 7.55
C VAL A 147 6.50 14.03 7.20
N SER A 148 6.20 14.37 5.94
CA SER A 148 6.07 15.77 5.50
C SER A 148 4.90 16.49 6.17
N ALA A 149 3.76 15.82 6.37
CA ALA A 149 2.61 16.39 7.07
C ALA A 149 2.92 16.62 8.57
N VAL A 150 3.51 15.61 9.22
CA VAL A 150 3.87 15.67 10.65
C VAL A 150 4.86 16.80 10.93
N SER A 151 5.85 17.03 10.05
CA SER A 151 6.76 18.16 10.20
C SER A 151 6.02 19.49 10.33
N ARG A 152 5.04 19.75 9.46
CA ARG A 152 4.21 20.97 9.49
C ARG A 152 3.30 21.05 10.71
N ILE A 153 2.72 19.89 11.10
CA ILE A 153 1.86 19.79 12.30
C ILE A 153 2.68 20.06 13.56
N ARG A 154 3.91 19.54 13.62
CA ARG A 154 4.83 19.74 14.76
C ARG A 154 5.15 21.22 14.97
N ASP A 155 5.41 21.99 13.92
CA ASP A 155 5.66 23.42 14.01
C ASP A 155 4.49 24.14 14.69
N SER A 156 3.26 23.84 14.28
CA SER A 156 2.05 24.42 14.88
C SER A 156 1.81 23.91 16.29
N ALA A 157 1.99 22.62 16.54
CA ALA A 157 1.81 22.02 17.87
C ALA A 157 2.80 22.60 18.88
N SER A 158 4.04 22.83 18.46
CA SER A 158 5.08 23.47 19.28
C SER A 158 4.73 24.93 19.59
N ALA A 159 4.27 25.71 18.61
CA ALA A 159 3.91 27.11 18.80
C ALA A 159 2.72 27.30 19.76
N HIS A 160 1.87 26.29 19.89
CA HIS A 160 0.70 26.34 20.76
C HIS A 160 0.82 25.50 22.04
N GLU A 161 1.98 24.87 22.26
CA GLU A 161 2.25 24.02 23.45
C GLU A 161 1.19 22.90 23.63
N ARG A 162 0.88 22.15 22.54
CA ARG A 162 -0.18 21.14 22.55
C ARG A 162 0.31 19.77 22.09
N ALA A 163 -0.44 18.73 22.42
CA ALA A 163 -0.29 17.42 21.80
C ALA A 163 -1.05 17.37 20.46
N ALA A 164 -0.49 16.72 19.44
CA ALA A 164 -1.13 16.52 18.16
C ALA A 164 -1.27 15.03 17.87
N ILE A 165 -2.50 14.57 17.68
CA ILE A 165 -2.80 13.23 17.20
C ILE A 165 -2.94 13.30 15.68
N VAL A 166 -2.14 12.49 14.97
CA VAL A 166 -2.14 12.39 13.52
C VAL A 166 -2.61 10.98 13.14
N GLU A 167 -3.84 10.90 12.64
CA GLU A 167 -4.40 9.64 12.16
C GLU A 167 -3.88 9.35 10.74
N VAL A 168 -3.39 8.13 10.55
CA VAL A 168 -2.84 7.64 9.28
C VAL A 168 -3.57 6.39 8.82
N MET A 169 -3.56 6.15 7.52
CA MET A 169 -4.11 4.95 6.89
C MET A 169 -3.27 3.71 7.24
N GLY A 170 -3.67 2.55 6.76
CA GLY A 170 -3.01 1.26 6.96
C GLY A 170 -4.02 0.13 7.18
N ARG A 171 -5.32 0.43 7.21
CA ARG A 171 -6.41 -0.52 7.45
C ARG A 171 -6.23 -1.28 8.78
N PHE A 172 -5.85 -2.55 8.71
CA PHE A 172 -5.65 -3.42 9.87
C PHE A 172 -4.17 -3.56 10.26
N ALA A 173 -3.27 -2.83 9.60
CA ALA A 173 -1.83 -2.88 9.82
C ALA A 173 -1.28 -1.52 10.24
N GLY A 174 -0.33 -1.52 11.16
CA GLY A 174 0.32 -0.33 11.69
C GLY A 174 1.60 0.08 10.96
N HIS A 175 1.90 -0.48 9.78
CA HIS A 175 3.19 -0.28 9.10
C HIS A 175 3.46 1.19 8.74
N ILE A 176 2.47 1.91 8.16
CA ILE A 176 2.61 3.35 7.86
C ILE A 176 2.86 4.15 9.14
N ALA A 177 2.10 3.86 10.20
CA ALA A 177 2.24 4.55 11.49
C ALA A 177 3.61 4.31 12.10
N LEU A 178 4.10 3.07 12.06
CA LEU A 178 5.40 2.70 12.61
C LEU A 178 6.54 3.34 11.84
N ASP A 179 6.58 3.17 10.53
CA ASP A 179 7.69 3.67 9.70
C ASP A 179 7.73 5.19 9.68
N ALA A 180 6.57 5.85 9.54
CA ALA A 180 6.49 7.31 9.58
C ALA A 180 6.79 7.86 10.99
N GLY A 181 6.27 7.19 12.03
CA GLY A 181 6.46 7.61 13.41
C GLY A 181 7.92 7.56 13.84
N LEU A 182 8.61 6.47 13.50
CA LEU A 182 10.04 6.33 13.73
C LEU A 182 10.82 7.39 12.94
N ALA A 183 10.49 7.56 11.65
CA ALA A 183 11.21 8.50 10.77
C ALA A 183 11.06 9.97 11.18
N CYS A 184 9.89 10.38 11.71
CA CYS A 184 9.65 11.76 12.15
C CYS A 184 9.88 11.99 13.66
N GLY A 185 10.32 10.96 14.40
CA GLY A 185 10.56 11.04 15.85
C GLY A 185 9.28 11.36 16.62
N ALA A 186 8.18 10.66 16.30
CA ALA A 186 6.94 10.77 17.06
C ALA A 186 7.14 10.25 18.49
N GLU A 187 6.55 10.93 19.45
CA GLU A 187 6.65 10.55 20.85
C GLU A 187 5.83 9.28 21.15
N TYR A 188 4.70 9.08 20.44
CA TYR A 188 3.85 7.92 20.60
C TYR A 188 3.41 7.39 19.22
N ILE A 189 3.40 6.07 19.07
CA ILE A 189 2.94 5.38 17.86
C ILE A 189 1.92 4.34 18.29
N LEU A 190 0.67 4.54 17.91
CA LEU A 190 -0.45 3.66 18.23
C LEU A 190 -0.76 2.80 17.01
N VAL A 191 -0.62 1.48 17.15
CA VAL A 191 -0.80 0.50 16.08
C VAL A 191 -1.76 -0.60 16.52
N PRO A 192 -2.51 -1.23 15.60
CA PRO A 192 -3.47 -2.28 15.98
C PRO A 192 -2.79 -3.54 16.53
N GLU A 193 -1.52 -3.79 16.19
CA GLU A 193 -0.76 -4.96 16.64
C GLU A 193 -0.31 -4.87 18.11
N VAL A 194 -0.33 -3.67 18.68
CA VAL A 194 0.06 -3.43 20.07
C VAL A 194 -1.04 -2.66 20.79
N PRO A 195 -1.90 -3.34 21.55
CA PRO A 195 -2.94 -2.68 22.32
C PRO A 195 -2.37 -1.64 23.29
N PHE A 196 -3.08 -0.53 23.45
CA PHE A 196 -2.73 0.53 24.41
C PHE A 196 -3.93 0.90 25.27
N GLU A 197 -3.63 1.41 26.48
CA GLU A 197 -4.64 1.92 27.41
C GLU A 197 -4.63 3.45 27.40
N ARG A 198 -5.80 4.08 27.22
CA ARG A 198 -5.95 5.55 27.15
C ARG A 198 -5.43 6.24 28.41
N GLU A 199 -5.68 5.66 29.57
CA GLU A 199 -5.25 6.14 30.88
C GLU A 199 -3.72 6.10 31.02
N THR A 200 -3.08 5.07 30.49
CA THR A 200 -1.61 4.97 30.48
C THR A 200 -0.99 6.02 29.57
N LEU A 201 -1.54 6.21 28.37
CA LEU A 201 -1.13 7.29 27.46
C LEU A 201 -1.28 8.67 28.13
N ALA A 202 -2.43 8.93 28.77
CA ALA A 202 -2.68 10.20 29.47
C ALA A 202 -1.66 10.46 30.57
N ARG A 203 -1.40 9.46 31.43
CA ARG A 203 -0.37 9.57 32.49
C ARG A 203 1.02 9.84 31.93
N SER A 204 1.39 9.17 30.85
CA SER A 204 2.68 9.36 30.19
C SER A 204 2.81 10.78 29.61
N LEU A 205 1.78 11.27 28.91
CA LEU A 205 1.75 12.66 28.40
C LEU A 205 1.87 13.69 29.53
N GLU A 206 1.12 13.54 30.62
CA GLU A 206 1.23 14.46 31.78
C GLU A 206 2.59 14.40 32.45
N ALA A 207 3.21 13.22 32.54
CA ALA A 207 4.54 13.08 33.10
C ALA A 207 5.60 13.81 32.23
N GLN A 208 5.49 13.69 30.91
CA GLN A 208 6.38 14.40 29.96
C GLN A 208 6.23 15.92 30.06
N MET A 209 4.99 16.42 30.21
CA MET A 209 4.75 17.86 30.44
C MET A 209 5.37 18.35 31.73
N LYS A 210 5.29 17.58 32.83
CA LYS A 210 5.95 17.92 34.11
C LYS A 210 7.47 17.98 34.00
N LEU A 211 8.06 17.23 33.04
CA LEU A 211 9.49 17.28 32.71
C LEU A 211 9.86 18.43 31.78
N GLY A 212 8.92 19.33 31.44
CA GLY A 212 9.14 20.51 30.63
C GLY A 212 8.92 20.30 29.11
N ARG A 213 8.39 19.17 28.69
CA ARG A 213 8.01 18.97 27.29
C ARG A 213 6.71 19.75 27.02
N THR A 214 6.72 20.63 26.01
CA THR A 214 5.60 21.52 25.71
C THR A 214 4.67 20.98 24.62
N ASN A 215 5.12 20.02 23.81
CA ASN A 215 4.34 19.41 22.72
C ASN A 215 4.67 17.93 22.59
N SER A 216 3.77 17.18 21.96
CA SER A 216 3.96 15.78 21.62
C SER A 216 3.23 15.41 20.32
N ILE A 217 3.83 14.58 19.51
CA ILE A 217 3.20 13.99 18.32
C ILE A 217 2.82 12.56 18.65
N ILE A 218 1.56 12.23 18.41
CA ILE A 218 0.98 10.91 18.55
C ILE A 218 0.56 10.47 17.15
N ILE A 219 1.20 9.48 16.56
CA ILE A 219 0.75 8.88 15.32
C ILE A 219 -0.19 7.73 15.66
N CYS A 220 -1.39 7.76 15.11
CA CYS A 220 -2.42 6.76 15.33
C CYS A 220 -2.79 6.09 14.00
N ALA A 221 -2.51 4.80 13.85
CA ALA A 221 -3.03 4.03 12.74
C ALA A 221 -4.56 3.94 12.83
N GLU A 222 -5.29 4.09 11.72
CA GLU A 222 -6.76 4.00 11.69
C GLU A 222 -7.29 2.68 12.28
N GLY A 223 -6.49 1.60 12.20
CA GLY A 223 -6.81 0.29 12.79
C GLY A 223 -6.60 0.20 14.31
N ALA A 224 -5.87 1.14 14.91
CA ALA A 224 -5.63 1.14 16.36
C ALA A 224 -6.80 1.78 17.15
N GLY A 225 -7.62 2.59 16.49
CA GLY A 225 -8.79 3.23 17.08
C GLY A 225 -9.09 4.59 16.46
N ASP A 226 -10.22 5.17 16.86
CA ASP A 226 -10.66 6.49 16.42
C ASP A 226 -9.83 7.59 17.10
N ALA A 227 -8.97 8.25 16.35
CA ALA A 227 -8.10 9.31 16.84
C ALA A 227 -8.87 10.53 17.34
N ARG A 228 -10.05 10.83 16.76
CA ARG A 228 -10.90 11.94 17.21
C ARG A 228 -11.46 11.62 18.61
N SER A 229 -12.04 10.44 18.79
CA SER A 229 -12.55 9.99 20.09
C SER A 229 -11.45 9.96 21.15
N LEU A 230 -10.24 9.53 20.79
CA LEU A 230 -9.08 9.58 21.68
C LEU A 230 -8.73 11.02 22.08
N GLY A 231 -8.72 11.94 21.10
CA GLY A 231 -8.42 13.36 21.35
C GLY A 231 -9.45 14.05 22.24
N GLU A 232 -10.74 13.78 22.05
CA GLU A 232 -11.83 14.27 22.89
C GLU A 232 -11.69 13.72 24.31
N TRP A 233 -11.46 12.41 24.46
CA TRP A 233 -11.26 11.78 25.76
C TRP A 233 -10.05 12.37 26.52
N LEU A 234 -8.92 12.59 25.84
CA LEU A 234 -7.73 13.20 26.46
C LEU A 234 -8.02 14.63 26.97
N LYS A 235 -8.77 15.45 26.20
CA LYS A 235 -9.18 16.80 26.63
C LYS A 235 -10.06 16.79 27.88
N GLU A 236 -10.95 15.81 28.01
CA GLU A 236 -11.85 15.69 29.14
C GLU A 236 -11.15 15.18 30.41
N HIS A 237 -10.13 14.31 30.25
CA HIS A 237 -9.51 13.60 31.36
C HIS A 237 -8.13 14.13 31.76
N THR A 238 -7.58 15.08 30.97
CA THR A 238 -6.29 15.70 31.26
C THR A 238 -6.37 17.24 31.12
N LYS A 239 -5.31 17.94 31.49
CA LYS A 239 -5.18 19.39 31.26
C LYS A 239 -4.44 19.71 29.96
N ILE A 240 -4.26 18.73 29.09
CA ILE A 240 -3.47 18.85 27.87
C ILE A 240 -4.36 19.38 26.76
N ASP A 241 -3.93 20.44 26.08
CA ASP A 241 -4.55 20.84 24.83
C ASP A 241 -4.16 19.84 23.73
N VAL A 242 -5.15 19.27 23.06
CA VAL A 242 -4.96 18.22 22.04
C VAL A 242 -5.61 18.65 20.74
N CYS A 243 -4.88 18.58 19.64
CA CYS A 243 -5.45 18.71 18.30
C CYS A 243 -5.37 17.35 17.56
N THR A 244 -6.39 17.07 16.75
CA THR A 244 -6.47 15.83 15.96
C THR A 244 -6.53 16.18 14.48
N THR A 245 -5.73 15.48 13.68
CA THR A 245 -5.68 15.62 12.22
C THR A 245 -5.76 14.24 11.59
N THR A 246 -6.76 14.01 10.74
CA THR A 246 -6.85 12.81 9.90
C THR A 246 -6.25 13.12 8.54
N LEU A 247 -5.17 12.44 8.14
CA LEU A 247 -4.52 12.68 6.85
C LEU A 247 -5.33 12.12 5.67
N GLY A 248 -5.96 10.96 5.85
CA GLY A 248 -6.84 10.39 4.83
C GLY A 248 -6.17 10.24 3.47
N PHE A 249 -6.90 10.56 2.40
CA PHE A 249 -6.49 10.30 1.01
C PHE A 249 -5.27 11.07 0.51
N ILE A 250 -4.76 12.08 1.20
CA ILE A 250 -3.50 12.72 0.79
C ILE A 250 -2.33 11.72 0.78
N GLN A 251 -2.42 10.65 1.59
CA GLN A 251 -1.43 9.57 1.64
C GLN A 251 -1.42 8.69 0.39
N ARG A 252 -2.45 8.76 -0.45
CA ARG A 252 -2.55 8.03 -1.73
C ARG A 252 -2.21 8.88 -2.94
N GLY A 253 -2.05 10.19 -2.76
CA GLY A 253 -1.81 11.16 -3.82
C GLY A 253 -0.36 11.60 -3.94
N GLY A 254 -0.10 12.35 -4.99
CA GLY A 254 1.20 12.97 -5.23
C GLY A 254 2.17 12.13 -6.07
N GLN A 255 3.34 12.70 -6.28
CA GLN A 255 4.41 12.06 -7.06
C GLN A 255 5.01 10.91 -6.26
N PRO A 256 5.22 9.72 -6.87
CA PRO A 256 5.89 8.61 -6.22
C PRO A 256 7.34 8.94 -5.89
N THR A 257 7.85 8.39 -4.79
CA THR A 257 9.27 8.45 -4.45
C THR A 257 10.12 7.68 -5.46
N ALA A 258 11.42 7.93 -5.44
CA ALA A 258 12.37 7.16 -6.24
C ALA A 258 12.30 5.66 -5.92
N ARG A 259 12.04 5.30 -4.63
CA ARG A 259 11.91 3.90 -4.21
C ARG A 259 10.72 3.24 -4.88
N ASP A 260 9.53 3.84 -4.81
CA ASP A 260 8.33 3.27 -5.41
C ASP A 260 8.40 3.22 -6.94
N CYS A 261 9.03 4.24 -7.59
CA CYS A 261 9.29 4.20 -9.02
C CYS A 261 10.22 3.04 -9.42
N GLN A 262 11.28 2.82 -8.64
CA GLN A 262 12.24 1.74 -8.88
C GLN A 262 11.59 0.38 -8.63
N LEU A 263 10.90 0.21 -7.50
CA LEU A 263 10.21 -1.01 -7.14
C LEU A 263 9.19 -1.41 -8.21
N GLY A 264 8.30 -0.47 -8.60
CA GLY A 264 7.33 -0.69 -9.66
C GLY A 264 7.97 -1.07 -10.99
N SER A 265 9.06 -0.39 -11.36
CA SER A 265 9.78 -0.69 -12.61
C SER A 265 10.40 -2.09 -12.60
N VAL A 266 11.02 -2.48 -11.52
CA VAL A 266 11.66 -3.81 -11.39
C VAL A 266 10.62 -4.93 -11.37
N LEU A 267 9.60 -4.81 -10.51
CA LEU A 267 8.57 -5.85 -10.38
C LEU A 267 7.74 -5.98 -11.66
N GLY A 268 7.41 -4.86 -12.32
CA GLY A 268 6.69 -4.89 -13.59
C GLY A 268 7.45 -5.59 -14.72
N ALA A 269 8.77 -5.38 -14.84
CA ALA A 269 9.61 -6.09 -15.81
C ALA A 269 9.71 -7.59 -15.50
N CYS A 270 9.87 -7.93 -14.21
CA CYS A 270 9.90 -9.33 -13.77
C CYS A 270 8.57 -10.04 -14.02
N ALA A 271 7.44 -9.36 -13.85
CA ALA A 271 6.12 -9.92 -14.12
C ALA A 271 5.97 -10.37 -15.58
N VAL A 272 6.39 -9.57 -16.55
CA VAL A 272 6.38 -9.94 -17.96
C VAL A 272 7.33 -11.10 -18.23
N THR A 273 8.53 -11.05 -17.69
CA THR A 273 9.53 -12.10 -17.88
C THR A 273 9.02 -13.44 -17.34
N ALA A 274 8.39 -13.44 -16.16
CA ALA A 274 7.78 -14.61 -15.55
C ALA A 274 6.66 -15.20 -16.44
N LEU A 275 5.71 -14.35 -16.88
CA LEU A 275 4.64 -14.78 -17.79
C LEU A 275 5.19 -15.43 -19.06
N LEU A 276 6.17 -14.80 -19.72
CA LEU A 276 6.76 -15.30 -20.97
C LEU A 276 7.53 -16.61 -20.78
N ARG A 277 8.06 -16.87 -19.59
CA ARG A 277 8.71 -18.14 -19.19
C ARG A 277 7.73 -19.22 -18.73
N GLY A 278 6.44 -18.90 -18.60
CA GLY A 278 5.45 -19.82 -18.07
C GLY A 278 5.44 -19.95 -16.54
N GLU A 279 6.15 -19.05 -15.83
CA GLU A 279 6.15 -18.94 -14.36
C GLU A 279 4.90 -18.16 -13.94
N THR A 280 3.77 -18.85 -13.79
CA THR A 280 2.44 -18.25 -13.58
C THR A 280 1.80 -18.73 -12.29
N GLY A 281 0.69 -18.09 -11.88
CA GLY A 281 0.06 -18.39 -10.60
C GLY A 281 0.90 -17.92 -9.41
N ALA A 282 1.58 -16.76 -9.56
CA ALA A 282 2.59 -16.33 -8.62
C ALA A 282 2.53 -14.82 -8.30
N LEU A 283 2.97 -14.49 -7.10
CA LEU A 283 3.29 -13.13 -6.66
C LEU A 283 4.75 -12.81 -7.04
N ILE A 284 4.95 -11.65 -7.66
CA ILE A 284 6.27 -11.09 -7.96
C ILE A 284 6.58 -10.07 -6.86
N GLY A 285 7.19 -10.51 -5.78
CA GLY A 285 7.47 -9.68 -4.61
C GLY A 285 8.95 -9.37 -4.40
N MET A 286 9.24 -8.62 -3.36
CA MET A 286 10.60 -8.38 -2.85
C MET A 286 10.83 -9.21 -1.59
N HIS A 287 12.00 -9.82 -1.48
CA HIS A 287 12.43 -10.47 -0.25
C HIS A 287 13.92 -10.18 -0.02
N ARG A 288 14.25 -9.54 1.11
CA ARG A 288 15.62 -9.15 1.48
C ARG A 288 16.36 -8.41 0.36
N GLY A 289 15.64 -7.45 -0.28
CA GLY A 289 16.18 -6.61 -1.35
C GLY A 289 16.34 -7.31 -2.70
N ARG A 290 15.78 -8.52 -2.90
CA ARG A 290 15.81 -9.26 -4.17
C ARG A 290 14.40 -9.61 -4.62
N VAL A 291 14.17 -9.62 -5.93
CA VAL A 291 12.91 -10.09 -6.49
C VAL A 291 12.77 -11.60 -6.24
N ARG A 292 11.59 -11.99 -5.78
CA ARG A 292 11.18 -13.37 -5.58
C ARG A 292 9.88 -13.62 -6.33
N ILE A 293 9.82 -14.76 -7.02
CA ILE A 293 8.60 -15.27 -7.64
C ILE A 293 8.08 -16.36 -6.72
N LEU A 294 6.90 -16.15 -6.14
CA LEU A 294 6.35 -17.02 -5.12
C LEU A 294 4.94 -17.48 -5.54
N PRO A 295 4.70 -18.80 -5.67
CA PRO A 295 3.36 -19.32 -5.96
C PRO A 295 2.33 -18.76 -4.97
N TYR A 296 1.10 -18.47 -5.42
CA TYR A 296 0.06 -17.86 -4.57
C TYR A 296 -0.19 -18.66 -3.28
N GLU A 297 -0.21 -19.99 -3.38
CA GLU A 297 -0.42 -20.87 -2.23
C GLU A 297 0.71 -20.80 -1.19
N GLU A 298 1.93 -20.50 -1.63
CA GLU A 298 3.06 -20.30 -0.74
C GLU A 298 3.03 -18.88 -0.16
N ALA A 299 2.76 -17.88 -0.99
CA ALA A 299 2.68 -16.48 -0.56
C ALA A 299 1.69 -16.31 0.61
N LYS A 300 0.52 -16.92 0.54
CA LYS A 300 -0.49 -16.89 1.61
C LYS A 300 -0.01 -17.40 2.97
N LYS A 301 1.01 -18.28 2.98
CA LYS A 301 1.55 -18.88 4.21
C LYS A 301 2.66 -18.03 4.83
N GLU A 302 3.28 -17.18 4.05
CA GLU A 302 4.37 -16.32 4.49
C GLU A 302 3.82 -14.97 4.97
N LYS A 303 3.25 -14.95 6.17
CA LYS A 303 2.85 -13.69 6.81
C LYS A 303 4.09 -13.00 7.34
N GLU A 304 4.40 -11.81 6.81
CA GLU A 304 5.41 -10.96 7.43
C GLU A 304 4.93 -10.55 8.84
N PRO A 305 5.71 -10.85 9.87
CA PRO A 305 5.35 -10.44 11.22
C PRO A 305 5.45 -8.91 11.34
N PHE A 306 4.58 -8.33 12.16
CA PHE A 306 4.76 -6.95 12.57
C PHE A 306 6.17 -6.74 13.14
N ARG A 307 6.83 -5.67 12.71
CA ARG A 307 8.22 -5.38 13.07
C ARG A 307 8.33 -4.87 14.52
N ARG A 308 8.18 -5.80 15.45
CA ARG A 308 8.22 -5.52 16.88
C ARG A 308 9.55 -4.89 17.32
N ASP A 309 10.66 -5.31 16.71
CA ASP A 309 11.99 -4.75 16.91
C ASP A 309 12.06 -3.24 16.62
N LEU A 310 11.44 -2.79 15.53
CA LEU A 310 11.35 -1.36 15.20
C LEU A 310 10.37 -0.61 16.11
N TYR A 311 9.27 -1.26 16.49
CA TYR A 311 8.34 -0.66 17.44
C TYR A 311 9.00 -0.43 18.79
N ASP A 312 9.71 -1.41 19.31
CA ASP A 312 10.44 -1.29 20.59
C ASP A 312 11.53 -0.22 20.50
N LEU A 313 12.23 -0.12 19.37
CA LEU A 313 13.16 0.97 19.10
C LEU A 313 12.46 2.34 19.10
N ALA A 314 11.31 2.46 18.44
CA ALA A 314 10.55 3.70 18.39
C ALA A 314 10.08 4.14 19.80
N VAL A 315 9.61 3.18 20.61
CA VAL A 315 9.26 3.45 22.03
C VAL A 315 10.48 3.93 22.82
N MET A 316 11.64 3.29 22.62
CA MET A 316 12.90 3.71 23.30
C MET A 316 13.32 5.12 22.92
N LEU A 317 13.15 5.52 21.66
CA LEU A 317 13.55 6.84 21.13
C LEU A 317 12.47 7.91 21.38
N GLY A 318 11.24 7.54 21.62
CA GLY A 318 10.11 8.43 21.83
C GLY A 318 9.93 8.86 23.29
N ALA A 319 8.72 8.70 23.80
CA ALA A 319 8.42 8.95 25.21
C ALA A 319 8.65 7.70 26.03
N THR A 320 9.58 7.70 26.94
CA THR A 320 9.75 6.66 27.94
C THR A 320 8.55 6.68 28.92
N GLY A 321 7.91 5.54 29.17
CA GLY A 321 6.88 5.41 30.22
C GLY A 321 5.51 4.92 29.78
N MET A 322 5.42 4.14 28.69
CA MET A 322 4.24 3.33 28.36
C MET A 322 4.38 1.87 28.82
N GLU A 323 5.20 1.60 29.85
CA GLU A 323 5.25 0.31 30.53
C GLU A 323 4.12 0.15 31.53
#